data_2f2d6e8fd2408cf7ceeecf7ce4032944
#
_entry.id   2f2d6e8fd2408cf7ceeecf7ce4032944
#
_cell.length_a   1.000
_cell.length_b   1.000
_cell.length_c   1.000
_cell.angle_alpha   90.00
_cell.angle_beta   90.00
_cell.angle_gamma   90.00
#
_symmetry.space_group_name_H-M   'P 1'
#
loop_
_entity.id
_entity.type
_entity.pdbx_description
1 polymer ?
#
loop_
_entity_poly.entity_id
_entity_poly.type
_entity_poly.pdbx_seq_one_letter_code
_entity_poly.pdbx_strand_id
1 'polypeptide(L)'
;MDRRDFVRLSAIAGAMAVRGRPLAGQMVFPAASTVRRFDIPPFELEETTIADLQSAMASGRLTARSITQLYLDRIAELDRKGPTLRHVIEVNPDALAIADSLDQERKAGRVRGPLHGIPILLKDNIDTADRMTTTAGSLALAGSIPAHDAFIAARLRAAGAILLGKANLSEWAN
;
A
#
# COMPACT_ATOMS: atom_id res chain seq x y z
N MET A 1 32.71 -1.99 9.63
CA MET A 1 32.57 -3.12 8.68
C MET A 1 31.25 -2.90 7.96
N ASP A 2 31.29 -2.58 6.66
CA ASP A 2 30.13 -2.27 5.86
C ASP A 2 29.37 -3.56 5.50
N ARG A 3 28.03 -3.48 5.28
CA ARG A 3 27.18 -4.62 4.88
C ARG A 3 27.71 -5.35 3.64
N ARG A 4 28.36 -4.64 2.73
CA ARG A 4 28.96 -5.21 1.52
C ARG A 4 30.20 -6.06 1.83
N ASP A 5 30.98 -5.68 2.83
CA ASP A 5 32.19 -6.41 3.25
C ASP A 5 31.80 -7.68 3.99
N PHE A 6 30.71 -7.68 4.77
CA PHE A 6 30.19 -8.87 5.43
C PHE A 6 29.74 -9.94 4.42
N VAL A 7 29.04 -9.54 3.36
CA VAL A 7 28.58 -10.48 2.30
C VAL A 7 29.75 -11.04 1.51
N ARG A 8 30.80 -10.26 1.23
CA ARG A 8 32.01 -10.72 0.55
C ARG A 8 32.82 -11.69 1.38
N LEU A 9 32.98 -11.43 2.69
CA LEU A 9 33.70 -12.31 3.61
C LEU A 9 32.95 -13.64 3.82
N SER A 10 31.64 -13.64 3.86
CA SER A 10 30.83 -14.86 3.98
C SER A 10 30.96 -15.77 2.75
N ALA A 11 31.11 -15.19 1.55
CA ALA A 11 31.32 -15.96 0.31
C ALA A 11 32.70 -16.60 0.23
N ILE A 12 33.75 -16.00 0.84
CA ILE A 12 35.14 -16.51 0.84
C ILE A 12 35.32 -17.61 1.90
N ALA A 13 34.64 -17.51 3.04
CA ALA A 13 34.72 -18.51 4.10
C ALA A 13 34.08 -19.87 3.70
N GLY A 14 33.12 -19.87 2.80
CA GLY A 14 32.49 -21.08 2.27
C GLY A 14 33.36 -21.88 1.29
N ALA A 15 34.41 -21.30 0.73
CA ALA A 15 35.24 -21.93 -0.30
C ALA A 15 36.44 -22.73 0.24
N MET A 16 36.76 -22.65 1.54
CA MET A 16 37.96 -23.27 2.11
C MET A 16 37.74 -24.58 2.92
N ALA A 17 36.54 -25.11 2.99
CA ALA A 17 36.23 -26.24 3.88
C ALA A 17 35.99 -27.60 3.20
N VAL A 18 36.34 -27.78 1.93
CA VAL A 18 36.15 -29.08 1.25
C VAL A 18 37.43 -29.56 0.58
N ARG A 19 38.37 -30.07 1.37
CA ARG A 19 39.34 -31.07 0.90
C ARG A 19 38.93 -32.43 1.43
N GLY A 20 38.17 -33.18 0.63
CA GLY A 20 37.86 -34.55 0.99
C GLY A 20 36.88 -35.21 0.02
N ARG A 21 37.42 -36.00 -0.92
CA ARG A 21 36.79 -36.98 -1.83
C ARG A 21 35.67 -36.48 -2.78
N PRO A 22 35.79 -36.76 -4.10
CA PRO A 22 34.72 -36.47 -5.04
C PRO A 22 33.58 -37.49 -4.84
N LEU A 23 32.57 -37.10 -4.14
CA LEU A 23 31.23 -37.69 -4.30
C LEU A 23 30.67 -37.14 -5.62
N ALA A 24 30.63 -37.98 -6.66
CA ALA A 24 30.00 -37.68 -7.92
C ALA A 24 28.47 -37.59 -7.72
N GLY A 25 28.02 -36.53 -7.08
CA GLY A 25 26.68 -36.05 -7.07
C GLY A 25 26.72 -34.64 -7.64
N GLN A 26 26.35 -34.48 -8.91
CA GLN A 26 26.10 -33.16 -9.49
C GLN A 26 25.03 -32.49 -8.63
N MET A 27 25.43 -31.51 -7.79
CA MET A 27 24.47 -30.56 -7.25
C MET A 27 23.96 -29.76 -8.44
N VAL A 28 22.81 -30.16 -8.94
CA VAL A 28 22.04 -29.33 -9.88
C VAL A 28 21.52 -28.16 -9.06
N PHE A 29 22.26 -27.04 -9.06
CA PHE A 29 21.70 -25.78 -8.60
C PHE A 29 20.51 -25.49 -9.52
N PRO A 30 19.30 -25.25 -8.97
CA PRO A 30 18.18 -24.82 -9.82
C PRO A 30 18.65 -23.58 -10.59
N ALA A 31 18.44 -23.60 -11.88
CA ALA A 31 18.75 -22.47 -12.77
C ALA A 31 18.20 -21.20 -12.11
N ALA A 32 19.01 -20.14 -12.08
CA ALA A 32 18.61 -18.87 -11.50
C ALA A 32 17.19 -18.54 -11.94
N SER A 33 16.29 -18.42 -10.99
CA SER A 33 14.91 -18.08 -11.24
C SER A 33 14.91 -16.83 -12.12
N THR A 34 14.38 -16.95 -13.32
CA THR A 34 14.22 -15.81 -14.21
C THR A 34 13.37 -14.79 -13.48
N VAL A 35 14.00 -13.70 -13.04
CA VAL A 35 13.28 -12.57 -12.43
C VAL A 35 12.25 -12.11 -13.46
N ARG A 36 10.97 -12.33 -13.19
CA ARG A 36 9.91 -11.81 -14.04
C ARG A 36 10.01 -10.29 -14.01
N ARG A 37 10.34 -9.71 -15.14
CA ARG A 37 10.19 -8.26 -15.33
C ARG A 37 8.74 -7.99 -15.67
N PHE A 38 8.09 -7.15 -14.88
CA PHE A 38 6.78 -6.63 -15.19
C PHE A 38 6.96 -5.29 -15.91
N ASP A 39 6.25 -5.12 -17.00
CA ASP A 39 6.12 -3.81 -17.64
C ASP A 39 5.09 -3.02 -16.82
N ILE A 40 5.60 -2.11 -15.99
CA ILE A 40 4.78 -1.30 -15.09
C ILE A 40 4.58 0.05 -15.77
N PRO A 41 3.33 0.41 -16.15
CA PRO A 41 3.06 1.71 -16.73
C PRO A 41 3.47 2.86 -15.79
N PRO A 42 3.93 4.00 -16.33
CA PRO A 42 4.19 5.18 -15.53
C PRO A 42 2.90 5.62 -14.81
N PHE A 43 3.06 6.16 -13.60
CA PHE A 43 1.93 6.62 -12.80
C PHE A 43 1.94 8.15 -12.71
N GLU A 44 0.85 8.79 -13.13
CA GLU A 44 0.75 10.26 -13.19
C GLU A 44 1.03 10.94 -11.85
N LEU A 45 0.67 10.29 -10.73
CA LEU A 45 0.82 10.84 -9.37
C LEU A 45 2.04 10.27 -8.64
N GLU A 46 3.01 9.67 -9.36
CA GLU A 46 4.22 9.15 -8.75
C GLU A 46 4.99 10.28 -8.05
N GLU A 47 5.38 10.05 -6.78
CA GLU A 47 6.09 11.03 -5.91
C GLU A 47 5.39 12.41 -5.78
N THR A 48 4.11 12.52 -6.14
CA THR A 48 3.35 13.76 -5.99
C THR A 48 3.09 14.06 -4.52
N THR A 49 3.45 15.24 -4.06
CA THR A 49 3.24 15.64 -2.66
C THR A 49 1.80 16.01 -2.35
N ILE A 50 1.41 15.97 -1.07
CA ILE A 50 0.09 16.45 -0.62
C ILE A 50 -0.15 17.91 -1.05
N ALA A 51 0.89 18.77 -0.97
CA ALA A 51 0.80 20.17 -1.37
C ALA A 51 0.51 20.32 -2.87
N ASP A 52 1.15 19.49 -3.72
CA ASP A 52 0.89 19.49 -5.16
C ASP A 52 -0.51 19.00 -5.49
N LEU A 53 -0.99 17.96 -4.80
CA LEU A 53 -2.37 17.48 -4.96
C LEU A 53 -3.38 18.55 -4.53
N GLN A 54 -3.15 19.26 -3.42
CA GLN A 54 -4.01 20.36 -2.99
C GLN A 54 -4.01 21.52 -4.00
N SER A 55 -2.85 21.88 -4.55
CA SER A 55 -2.73 22.89 -5.59
C SER A 55 -3.47 22.47 -6.88
N ALA A 56 -3.36 21.21 -7.28
CA ALA A 56 -4.08 20.66 -8.42
C ALA A 56 -5.61 20.68 -8.23
N MET A 57 -6.07 20.36 -7.02
CA MET A 57 -7.51 20.45 -6.71
C MET A 57 -8.00 21.90 -6.60
N ALA A 58 -7.20 22.82 -6.09
CA ALA A 58 -7.54 24.23 -5.99
C ALA A 58 -7.65 24.89 -7.37
N SER A 59 -6.79 24.51 -8.32
CA SER A 59 -6.83 24.98 -9.71
C SER A 59 -7.90 24.28 -10.57
N GLY A 60 -8.56 23.24 -10.07
CA GLY A 60 -9.51 22.43 -10.82
C GLY A 60 -8.87 21.44 -11.81
N ARG A 61 -7.55 21.31 -11.85
CA ARG A 61 -6.84 20.35 -12.70
C ARG A 61 -7.14 18.91 -12.29
N LEU A 62 -7.27 18.65 -11.00
CA LEU A 62 -7.68 17.37 -10.44
C LEU A 62 -8.87 17.59 -9.48
N THR A 63 -9.55 16.51 -9.17
CA THR A 63 -10.60 16.46 -8.13
C THR A 63 -10.24 15.36 -7.13
N ALA A 64 -10.82 15.38 -5.93
CA ALA A 64 -10.66 14.29 -4.98
C ALA A 64 -11.10 12.96 -5.59
N ARG A 65 -12.18 12.98 -6.39
CA ARG A 65 -12.66 11.81 -7.12
C ARG A 65 -11.64 11.30 -8.13
N SER A 66 -11.07 12.19 -8.98
CA SER A 66 -10.10 11.76 -10.00
C SER A 66 -8.83 11.19 -9.38
N ILE A 67 -8.32 11.83 -8.32
CA ILE A 67 -7.17 11.33 -7.55
C ILE A 67 -7.47 9.95 -6.96
N THR A 68 -8.63 9.79 -6.33
CA THR A 68 -9.07 8.51 -5.75
C THR A 68 -9.15 7.42 -6.82
N GLN A 69 -9.72 7.72 -7.99
CA GLN A 69 -9.82 6.77 -9.09
C GLN A 69 -8.44 6.33 -9.58
N LEU A 70 -7.51 7.28 -9.80
CA LEU A 70 -6.15 6.96 -10.23
C LEU A 70 -5.45 5.98 -9.27
N TYR A 71 -5.58 6.18 -7.96
CA TYR A 71 -5.01 5.25 -6.98
C TYR A 71 -5.73 3.90 -6.94
N LEU A 72 -7.05 3.86 -7.14
CA LEU A 72 -7.79 2.60 -7.26
C LEU A 72 -7.34 1.79 -8.48
N ASP A 73 -7.15 2.45 -9.63
CA ASP A 73 -6.64 1.83 -10.85
C ASP A 73 -5.21 1.32 -10.64
N ARG A 74 -4.36 2.10 -9.96
CA ARG A 74 -2.99 1.68 -9.61
C ARG A 74 -2.97 0.45 -8.70
N ILE A 75 -3.86 0.38 -7.71
CA ILE A 75 -4.04 -0.81 -6.87
C ILE A 75 -4.45 -2.00 -7.73
N ALA A 76 -5.39 -1.83 -8.65
CA ALA A 76 -5.83 -2.91 -9.53
C ALA A 76 -4.70 -3.43 -10.42
N GLU A 77 -3.83 -2.55 -10.93
CA GLU A 77 -2.69 -2.92 -11.78
C GLU A 77 -1.58 -3.66 -11.02
N LEU A 78 -1.13 -3.13 -9.90
CA LEU A 78 0.06 -3.63 -9.21
C LEU A 78 -0.25 -4.65 -8.14
N ASP A 79 -1.36 -4.45 -7.43
CA ASP A 79 -1.69 -5.22 -6.24
C ASP A 79 -2.52 -6.47 -6.56
N ARG A 80 -3.42 -6.37 -7.55
CA ARG A 80 -4.35 -7.45 -7.92
C ARG A 80 -3.93 -8.19 -9.19
N LYS A 81 -3.39 -7.47 -10.17
CA LYS A 81 -2.94 -8.02 -11.46
C LYS A 81 -1.41 -8.03 -11.51
N GLY A 82 -0.75 -7.65 -12.56
CA GLY A 82 0.68 -7.47 -12.74
C GLY A 82 1.58 -8.20 -11.73
N PRO A 83 2.37 -7.50 -10.90
CA PRO A 83 3.21 -8.09 -9.86
C PRO A 83 2.45 -8.82 -8.76
N THR A 84 1.16 -8.56 -8.61
CA THR A 84 0.29 -9.14 -7.56
C THR A 84 0.86 -8.96 -6.15
N LEU A 85 1.17 -7.70 -5.80
CA LEU A 85 1.88 -7.37 -4.56
C LEU A 85 1.10 -7.71 -3.28
N ARG A 86 -0.25 -7.69 -3.35
CA ARG A 86 -1.13 -8.03 -2.22
C ARG A 86 -0.92 -7.15 -0.99
N HIS A 87 -0.55 -5.87 -1.19
CA HIS A 87 -0.39 -4.90 -0.11
C HIS A 87 -1.70 -4.34 0.43
N VAL A 88 -2.75 -4.31 -0.41
CA VAL A 88 -4.08 -3.82 -0.03
C VAL A 88 -4.99 -5.01 0.19
N ILE A 89 -5.35 -5.28 1.46
CA ILE A 89 -6.23 -6.42 1.79
C ILE A 89 -7.67 -6.13 1.38
N GLU A 90 -8.14 -4.91 1.62
CA GLU A 90 -9.50 -4.48 1.29
C GLU A 90 -9.53 -3.03 0.79
N VAL A 91 -10.39 -2.74 -0.17
CA VAL A 91 -10.64 -1.39 -0.70
C VAL A 91 -11.99 -0.91 -0.18
N ASN A 92 -12.06 0.35 0.23
CA ASN A 92 -13.30 0.97 0.69
C ASN A 92 -14.31 1.08 -0.47
N PRO A 93 -15.44 0.39 -0.40
CA PRO A 93 -16.44 0.44 -1.47
C PRO A 93 -17.09 1.81 -1.62
N ASP A 94 -16.99 2.68 -0.59
CA ASP A 94 -17.58 4.03 -0.59
C ASP A 94 -16.56 5.13 -0.95
N ALA A 95 -15.30 4.78 -1.26
CA ALA A 95 -14.23 5.75 -1.46
C ALA A 95 -14.59 6.83 -2.49
N LEU A 96 -15.16 6.45 -3.63
CA LEU A 96 -15.54 7.40 -4.70
C LEU A 96 -16.72 8.29 -4.30
N ALA A 97 -17.70 7.76 -3.57
CA ALA A 97 -18.84 8.56 -3.09
C ALA A 97 -18.39 9.59 -2.03
N ILE A 98 -17.45 9.19 -1.16
CA ILE A 98 -16.82 10.09 -0.18
C ILE A 98 -16.03 11.19 -0.92
N ALA A 99 -15.26 10.82 -1.94
CA ALA A 99 -14.52 11.77 -2.77
C ALA A 99 -15.44 12.81 -3.44
N ASP A 100 -16.56 12.36 -4.02
CA ASP A 100 -17.57 13.25 -4.61
C ASP A 100 -18.13 14.24 -3.59
N SER A 101 -18.42 13.79 -2.37
CA SER A 101 -18.91 14.65 -1.29
C SER A 101 -17.87 15.72 -0.90
N LEU A 102 -16.59 15.35 -0.80
CA LEU A 102 -15.51 16.29 -0.50
C LEU A 102 -15.27 17.27 -1.65
N ASP A 103 -15.41 16.86 -2.90
CA ASP A 103 -15.37 17.77 -4.06
C ASP A 103 -16.52 18.79 -4.01
N GLN A 104 -17.72 18.38 -3.57
CA GLN A 104 -18.84 19.31 -3.37
C GLN A 104 -18.58 20.29 -2.22
N GLU A 105 -17.99 19.81 -1.10
CA GLU A 105 -17.57 20.69 -0.01
C GLU A 105 -16.56 21.74 -0.49
N ARG A 106 -15.55 21.32 -1.26
CA ARG A 106 -14.54 22.22 -1.85
C ARG A 106 -15.18 23.26 -2.75
N LYS A 107 -16.09 22.87 -3.65
CA LYS A 107 -16.84 23.81 -4.52
C LYS A 107 -17.66 24.83 -3.71
N ALA A 108 -18.13 24.44 -2.54
CA ALA A 108 -18.85 25.30 -1.61
C ALA A 108 -17.92 26.12 -0.68
N GLY A 109 -16.59 26.12 -0.93
CA GLY A 109 -15.60 26.85 -0.13
C GLY A 109 -15.29 26.22 1.24
N ARG A 110 -15.75 25.01 1.50
CA ARG A 110 -15.53 24.30 2.77
C ARG A 110 -14.39 23.28 2.67
N VAL A 111 -13.16 23.75 2.70
CA VAL A 111 -11.98 22.89 2.74
C VAL A 111 -11.57 22.65 4.20
N ARG A 112 -11.55 21.40 4.64
CA ARG A 112 -11.32 21.02 6.05
C ARG A 112 -9.86 21.15 6.50
N GLY A 113 -8.91 21.21 5.56
CA GLY A 113 -7.48 21.30 5.83
C GLY A 113 -6.61 20.60 4.77
N PRO A 114 -5.31 20.43 5.07
CA PRO A 114 -4.35 19.88 4.09
C PRO A 114 -4.68 18.46 3.59
N LEU A 115 -5.43 17.68 4.35
CA LEU A 115 -5.82 16.31 3.97
C LEU A 115 -7.18 16.24 3.27
N HIS A 116 -7.85 17.36 3.03
CA HIS A 116 -9.17 17.36 2.41
C HIS A 116 -9.13 16.81 0.97
N GLY A 117 -9.76 15.66 0.75
CA GLY A 117 -9.80 14.97 -0.54
C GLY A 117 -8.57 14.11 -0.84
N ILE A 118 -7.68 13.89 0.14
CA ILE A 118 -6.48 13.05 -0.03
C ILE A 118 -6.81 11.60 0.33
N PRO A 119 -6.63 10.63 -0.59
CA PRO A 119 -6.79 9.22 -0.31
C PRO A 119 -5.64 8.68 0.55
N ILE A 120 -5.99 7.88 1.56
CA ILE A 120 -5.05 7.30 2.53
C ILE A 120 -5.38 5.82 2.72
N LEU A 121 -4.35 4.98 2.76
CA LEU A 121 -4.46 3.60 3.24
C LEU A 121 -4.19 3.55 4.74
N LEU A 122 -5.03 2.86 5.49
CA LEU A 122 -4.77 2.52 6.89
C LEU A 122 -4.38 1.05 7.01
N LYS A 123 -3.51 0.75 7.97
CA LYS A 123 -3.16 -0.64 8.25
C LYS A 123 -4.38 -1.38 8.81
N ASP A 124 -4.54 -2.65 8.46
CA ASP A 124 -5.74 -3.44 8.80
C ASP A 124 -5.87 -3.81 10.29
N ASN A 125 -5.05 -3.25 11.16
CA ASN A 125 -5.18 -3.29 12.60
C ASN A 125 -5.70 -1.96 13.21
N ILE A 126 -6.16 -1.03 12.36
CA ILE A 126 -6.75 0.25 12.78
C ILE A 126 -8.24 0.20 12.47
N ASP A 127 -9.08 0.30 13.50
CA ASP A 127 -10.52 0.23 13.36
C ASP A 127 -11.08 1.38 12.53
N THR A 128 -11.98 1.03 11.61
CA THR A 128 -12.75 1.97 10.79
C THR A 128 -14.22 1.59 10.80
N ALA A 129 -15.08 2.50 11.27
CA ALA A 129 -16.53 2.30 11.34
C ALA A 129 -17.17 2.61 9.97
N ASP A 130 -16.91 1.75 9.01
CA ASP A 130 -17.45 1.78 7.66
C ASP A 130 -17.77 0.36 7.18
N ARG A 131 -17.79 0.13 5.87
CA ARG A 131 -18.07 -1.21 5.31
C ARG A 131 -16.84 -2.10 5.16
N MET A 132 -15.65 -1.61 5.57
CA MET A 132 -14.44 -2.42 5.57
C MET A 132 -14.32 -3.21 6.87
N THR A 133 -13.68 -4.37 6.75
CA THR A 133 -13.30 -5.17 7.91
C THR A 133 -12.05 -4.62 8.60
N THR A 134 -11.82 -5.01 9.84
CA THR A 134 -10.54 -4.84 10.54
C THR A 134 -10.15 -6.18 11.13
N THR A 135 -9.15 -6.83 10.52
CA THR A 135 -8.82 -8.21 10.82
C THR A 135 -7.49 -8.40 11.55
N ALA A 136 -6.67 -7.34 11.62
CA ALA A 136 -5.28 -7.44 12.10
C ALA A 136 -4.48 -8.56 11.41
N GLY A 137 -4.85 -8.92 10.17
CA GLY A 137 -4.25 -10.03 9.42
C GLY A 137 -4.59 -11.41 9.96
N SER A 138 -5.53 -11.53 10.91
CA SER A 138 -5.91 -12.80 11.55
C SER A 138 -7.23 -13.35 11.02
N LEU A 139 -7.25 -14.66 10.74
CA LEU A 139 -8.48 -15.36 10.38
C LEU A 139 -9.50 -15.39 11.52
N ALA A 140 -9.06 -15.23 12.77
CA ALA A 140 -9.95 -15.16 13.92
C ALA A 140 -10.88 -13.93 13.88
N LEU A 141 -10.47 -12.87 13.16
CA LEU A 141 -11.24 -11.65 12.98
C LEU A 141 -11.80 -11.52 11.54
N ALA A 142 -11.80 -12.59 10.75
CA ALA A 142 -12.36 -12.55 9.40
C ALA A 142 -13.84 -12.10 9.45
N GLY A 143 -14.17 -11.04 8.69
CA GLY A 143 -15.52 -10.45 8.67
C GLY A 143 -15.82 -9.51 9.83
N SER A 144 -14.87 -9.19 10.71
CA SER A 144 -15.05 -8.24 11.81
C SER A 144 -15.16 -6.81 11.28
N ILE A 145 -16.33 -6.19 11.44
CA ILE A 145 -16.59 -4.77 11.13
C ILE A 145 -16.67 -4.00 12.43
N PRO A 146 -15.76 -3.06 12.70
CA PRO A 146 -15.77 -2.28 13.92
C PRO A 146 -16.98 -1.36 14.04
N ALA A 147 -17.55 -1.25 15.24
CA ALA A 147 -18.68 -0.34 15.52
C ALA A 147 -18.25 1.14 15.60
N HIS A 148 -16.97 1.39 15.86
CA HIS A 148 -16.42 2.73 16.05
C HIS A 148 -15.08 2.88 15.34
N ASP A 149 -14.80 4.09 14.83
CA ASP A 149 -13.46 4.43 14.35
C ASP A 149 -12.44 4.44 15.50
N ALA A 150 -11.26 3.93 15.26
CA ALA A 150 -10.09 4.27 16.08
C ALA A 150 -9.87 5.79 16.09
N PHE A 151 -9.28 6.32 17.18
CA PHE A 151 -9.05 7.77 17.32
C PHE A 151 -8.39 8.39 16.08
N ILE A 152 -7.37 7.74 15.52
CA ILE A 152 -6.68 8.26 14.34
C ILE A 152 -7.57 8.23 13.09
N ALA A 153 -8.38 7.20 12.90
CA ALA A 153 -9.32 7.10 11.77
C ALA A 153 -10.36 8.23 11.83
N ALA A 154 -10.95 8.47 13.01
CA ALA A 154 -11.88 9.58 13.23
C ALA A 154 -11.24 10.94 12.94
N ARG A 155 -9.98 11.15 13.38
CA ARG A 155 -9.24 12.40 13.11
C ARG A 155 -8.96 12.61 11.64
N LEU A 156 -8.58 11.56 10.91
CA LEU A 156 -8.34 11.62 9.47
C LEU A 156 -9.62 11.95 8.69
N ARG A 157 -10.75 11.32 9.04
CA ARG A 157 -12.06 11.65 8.43
C ARG A 157 -12.46 13.10 8.72
N ALA A 158 -12.29 13.57 9.94
CA ALA A 158 -12.58 14.95 10.31
C ALA A 158 -11.72 15.95 9.52
N ALA A 159 -10.48 15.61 9.22
CA ALA A 159 -9.58 16.39 8.37
C ALA A 159 -9.91 16.30 6.86
N GLY A 160 -10.91 15.49 6.48
CA GLY A 160 -11.34 15.32 5.09
C GLY A 160 -10.51 14.31 4.29
N ALA A 161 -9.73 13.45 4.95
CA ALA A 161 -9.06 12.36 4.27
C ALA A 161 -10.06 11.29 3.81
N ILE A 162 -9.77 10.64 2.68
CA ILE A 162 -10.53 9.51 2.16
C ILE A 162 -9.83 8.23 2.60
N LEU A 163 -10.46 7.46 3.49
CA LEU A 163 -9.93 6.14 3.84
C LEU A 163 -10.16 5.21 2.67
N LEU A 164 -9.13 5.06 1.83
CA LEU A 164 -9.18 4.35 0.54
C LEU A 164 -9.27 2.84 0.70
N GLY A 165 -8.67 2.30 1.76
CA GLY A 165 -8.61 0.87 1.98
C GLY A 165 -7.76 0.49 3.18
N LYS A 166 -7.62 -0.81 3.37
CA LYS A 166 -6.82 -1.44 4.42
C LYS A 166 -5.54 -2.02 3.84
N ALA A 167 -4.41 -1.59 4.38
CA ALA A 167 -3.11 -2.16 4.03
C ALA A 167 -2.88 -3.47 4.77
N ASN A 168 -2.36 -4.45 4.05
CA ASN A 168 -2.04 -5.78 4.56
C ASN A 168 -0.91 -5.73 5.61
N LEU A 169 -0.85 -6.74 6.47
CA LEU A 169 0.13 -6.86 7.54
C LEU A 169 0.33 -8.33 7.91
N SER A 170 1.40 -8.63 8.66
CA SER A 170 1.54 -9.91 9.36
C SER A 170 0.46 -10.02 10.45
N GLU A 171 0.06 -11.24 10.78
CA GLU A 171 -0.93 -11.47 11.84
C GLU A 171 -0.54 -10.70 13.11
N TRP A 172 -1.49 -9.90 13.64
CA TRP A 172 -1.32 -9.00 14.80
C TRP A 172 -0.20 -7.95 14.67
N ALA A 173 0.32 -7.71 13.46
CA ALA A 173 1.42 -6.78 13.18
C ALA A 173 2.76 -7.16 13.86
N ASN A 174 2.97 -8.43 14.12
CA ASN A 174 4.18 -8.97 14.75
C ASN A 174 5.29 -9.23 13.72
#